data_d3fce8bdf4c9c0b3ae19949b35fad003
#
_entry.id   d3fce8bdf4c9c0b3ae19949b35fad003
#
_cell.length_a   1.000
_cell.length_b   1.000
_cell.length_c   1.000
_cell.angle_alpha   90.00
_cell.angle_beta   90.00
_cell.angle_gamma   90.00
#
_symmetry.space_group_name_H-M   'P 1'
#
loop_
_entity.id
_entity.type
_entity.pdbx_description
1 polymer ?
#
loop_
_entity_poly.entity_id
_entity_poly.type
_entity_poly.pdbx_seq_one_letter_code
_entity_poly.pdbx_strand_id
1 'polypeptide(L)' 'MKAEEYSRRQIDVAGWPISIETFRLGQIYHCTISSVDPGARFARADGSTKEEAERLALAKAERYLAQTRRRL' A
#
# COMPACT_ATOMS: atom_id res chain seq x y z
N MET A 1 11.15 18.86 -0.19
CA MET A 1 11.59 17.77 0.66
C MET A 1 11.75 16.51 -0.14
N LYS A 2 12.81 15.77 0.13
CA LYS A 2 13.12 14.63 -0.65
C LYS A 2 12.69 13.35 0.00
N ALA A 3 12.01 12.46 -0.73
CA ALA A 3 11.64 11.17 -0.20
C ALA A 3 12.89 10.31 -0.05
N GLU A 4 12.99 9.59 1.07
CA GLU A 4 14.11 8.72 1.35
C GLU A 4 13.64 7.31 1.55
N GLU A 5 14.54 6.36 1.38
CA GLU A 5 14.25 4.94 1.58
C GLU A 5 13.05 4.50 0.76
N TYR A 6 13.01 4.98 -0.46
CA TYR A 6 11.92 4.63 -1.36
C TYR A 6 12.04 3.16 -1.77
N SER A 7 10.94 2.44 -1.70
CA SER A 7 10.90 1.07 -2.20
C SER A 7 9.55 0.81 -2.82
N ARG A 8 9.53 -0.14 -3.74
CA ARG A 8 8.31 -0.50 -4.44
C ARG A 8 8.36 -1.98 -4.74
N ARG A 9 7.28 -2.66 -4.52
CA ARG A 9 7.19 -4.08 -4.84
C ARG A 9 5.76 -4.42 -5.20
N GLN A 10 5.60 -5.56 -5.84
CA GLN A 10 4.29 -6.05 -6.22
C GLN A 10 4.03 -7.34 -5.50
N ILE A 11 2.82 -7.49 -4.97
CA ILE A 11 2.40 -8.72 -4.32
C ILE A 11 0.95 -8.98 -4.68
N ASP A 12 0.47 -10.17 -4.36
CA ASP A 12 -0.94 -10.49 -4.54
C ASP A 12 -1.61 -10.46 -3.18
N VAL A 13 -2.76 -9.83 -3.11
CA VAL A 13 -3.56 -9.79 -1.91
C VAL A 13 -4.97 -10.24 -2.30
N ALA A 14 -5.42 -11.33 -1.72
CA ALA A 14 -6.75 -11.87 -2.00
C ALA A 14 -6.96 -12.09 -3.50
N GLY A 15 -5.90 -12.48 -4.20
CA GLY A 15 -5.99 -12.72 -5.63
C GLY A 15 -5.85 -11.48 -6.50
N TRP A 16 -5.59 -10.33 -5.90
CA TRP A 16 -5.43 -9.09 -6.66
C TRP A 16 -3.97 -8.70 -6.71
N PRO A 17 -3.44 -8.41 -7.89
CA PRO A 17 -2.07 -7.89 -7.98
C PRO A 17 -2.07 -6.44 -7.54
N ILE A 18 -1.22 -6.12 -6.58
CA ILE A 18 -1.12 -4.76 -6.07
C ILE A 18 0.33 -4.34 -6.04
N SER A 19 0.53 -3.04 -6.00
CA SER A 19 1.84 -2.44 -5.92
C SER A 19 1.92 -1.67 -4.60
N ILE A 20 2.99 -1.88 -3.86
CA ILE A 20 3.21 -1.21 -2.59
C ILE A 20 4.40 -0.29 -2.73
N GLU A 21 4.18 1.00 -2.47
CA GLU A 21 5.25 1.98 -2.47
C GLU A 21 5.43 2.50 -1.06
N THR A 22 6.66 2.52 -0.59
CA THR A 22 6.96 2.99 0.74
C THR A 22 8.12 3.99 0.66
N PHE A 23 8.03 5.07 1.39
CA PHE A 23 9.11 6.04 1.43
C PHE A 23 9.03 6.79 2.76
N ARG A 24 10.11 7.48 3.09
CA ARG A 24 10.18 8.23 4.32
C ARG A 24 10.31 9.72 4.02
N LEU A 25 9.52 10.51 4.72
CA LEU A 25 9.64 11.95 4.69
C LEU A 25 9.86 12.40 6.14
N GLY A 26 11.04 12.95 6.41
CA GLY A 26 11.39 13.30 7.78
C GLY A 26 11.48 12.04 8.62
N GLN A 27 10.65 11.93 9.62
CA GLN A 27 10.66 10.77 10.50
C GLN A 27 9.41 9.90 10.33
N ILE A 28 8.65 10.15 9.28
CA ILE A 28 7.41 9.43 9.06
C ILE A 28 7.54 8.61 7.79
N TYR A 29 7.16 7.35 7.88
CA TYR A 29 7.11 6.47 6.71
C TYR A 29 5.71 6.51 6.14
N HIS A 30 5.64 6.58 4.82
CA HIS A 30 4.37 6.62 4.10
C HIS A 30 4.30 5.41 3.20
N CYS A 31 3.17 4.76 3.19
CA CYS A 31 2.97 3.59 2.35
C CYS A 31 1.69 3.78 1.54
N THR A 32 1.81 3.59 0.23
CA THR A 32 0.67 3.72 -0.67
C THR A 32 0.50 2.41 -1.41
N ILE A 33 -0.72 1.94 -1.51
CA ILE A 33 -1.03 0.71 -2.20
C ILE A 33 -1.93 1.02 -3.38
N SER A 34 -1.53 0.53 -4.54
CA SER A 34 -2.26 0.76 -5.79
C SER A 34 -2.56 -0.57 -6.44
N SER A 35 -3.60 -0.61 -7.24
CA SER A 35 -3.82 -1.78 -8.06
C SER A 35 -2.86 -1.70 -9.24
N VAL A 36 -2.40 -2.85 -9.71
CA VAL A 36 -1.49 -2.87 -10.86
C VAL A 36 -2.24 -2.54 -12.12
N ASP A 37 -3.46 -3.02 -12.21
CA ASP A 37 -4.29 -2.78 -13.38
C ASP A 37 -5.71 -2.48 -12.90
N PRO A 38 -6.15 -1.24 -12.97
CA PRO A 38 -5.64 -0.15 -13.81
C PRO A 38 -4.62 0.79 -13.16
N GLY A 39 -4.08 0.49 -12.04
CA GLY A 39 -3.05 1.33 -11.48
C GLY A 39 -3.56 2.48 -10.63
N ALA A 40 -4.65 2.27 -9.95
CA ALA A 40 -5.25 3.31 -9.11
C ALA A 40 -4.89 3.08 -7.65
N ARG A 41 -4.57 4.17 -6.96
CA ARG A 41 -4.29 4.09 -5.54
C ARG A 41 -5.58 3.89 -4.79
N PHE A 42 -5.60 3.00 -3.83
CA PHE A 42 -6.80 2.76 -3.06
C PHE A 42 -6.55 2.60 -1.57
N ALA A 43 -5.31 2.61 -1.13
CA ALA A 43 -5.03 2.52 0.30
C ALA A 43 -3.74 3.24 0.59
N ARG A 44 -3.66 3.81 1.79
CA ARG A 44 -2.46 4.48 2.19
C ARG A 44 -2.44 4.62 3.69
N ALA A 45 -1.26 4.60 4.27
CA ALA A 45 -1.11 4.74 5.71
C ALA A 45 0.26 5.31 6.01
N ASP A 46 0.38 5.84 7.20
CA ASP A 46 1.63 6.39 7.69
C ASP A 46 2.01 5.66 8.96
N GLY A 47 3.28 5.62 9.26
CA GLY A 47 3.74 5.01 10.48
C GLY A 47 5.11 5.52 10.86
N SER A 48 5.53 5.19 12.06
CA SER A 48 6.85 5.60 12.52
C SER A 48 7.93 4.65 12.05
N THR A 49 7.56 3.49 11.51
CA THR A 49 8.49 2.56 10.90
C THR A 49 7.91 2.09 9.58
N LYS A 50 8.78 1.56 8.74
CA LYS A 50 8.36 1.04 7.45
C LYS A 50 7.36 -0.11 7.64
N GLU A 51 7.66 -1.00 8.56
CA GLU A 51 6.79 -2.14 8.82
C GLU A 51 5.42 -1.68 9.30
N GLU A 52 5.39 -0.67 10.16
CA GLU A 52 4.12 -0.18 10.65
C GLU A 52 3.29 0.43 9.53
N ALA A 53 3.92 1.25 8.69
CA ALA A 53 3.20 1.88 7.59
C ALA A 53 2.66 0.83 6.63
N GLU A 54 3.47 -0.19 6.33
CA GLU A 54 3.03 -1.24 5.42
C GLU A 54 1.92 -2.07 6.03
N ARG A 55 2.04 -2.39 7.30
CA ARG A 55 1.02 -3.20 7.96
C ARG A 55 -0.33 -2.49 7.97
N LEU A 56 -0.31 -1.20 8.29
CA LEU A 56 -1.55 -0.44 8.32
C LEU A 56 -2.14 -0.27 6.93
N ALA A 57 -1.29 -0.02 5.94
CA ALA A 57 -1.78 0.13 4.58
C ALA A 57 -2.34 -1.17 4.05
N LEU A 58 -1.68 -2.29 4.35
CA LEU A 58 -2.16 -3.59 3.91
C LEU A 58 -3.48 -3.95 4.56
N ALA A 59 -3.66 -3.60 5.83
CA ALA A 59 -4.93 -3.85 6.51
C ALA A 59 -6.06 -3.10 5.81
N LYS A 60 -5.80 -1.86 5.42
CA LYS A 60 -6.81 -1.09 4.71
C LYS A 60 -7.06 -1.67 3.32
N ALA A 61 -6.01 -2.11 2.65
CA ALA A 61 -6.14 -2.68 1.33
C ALA A 61 -6.95 -3.96 1.36
N GLU A 62 -6.70 -4.81 2.35
CA GLU A 62 -7.44 -6.06 2.46
C GLU A 62 -8.92 -5.79 2.70
N ARG A 63 -9.22 -4.80 3.53
CA ARG A 63 -10.60 -4.44 3.79
C ARG A 63 -11.27 -3.91 2.53
N TYR A 64 -10.57 -3.06 1.81
CA TYR A 64 -11.11 -2.49 0.59
C TYR A 64 -11.38 -3.58 -0.45
N LEU A 65 -10.42 -4.49 -0.63
CA LEU A 65 -10.58 -5.55 -1.62
C LEU A 65 -11.67 -6.53 -1.23
N ALA A 66 -11.85 -6.77 0.07
CA ALA A 66 -12.92 -7.63 0.52
C ALA A 66 -14.29 -7.04 0.19
N GLN A 67 -14.41 -5.72 0.27
CA GLN A 67 -15.65 -5.05 -0.03
C GLN A 67 -15.94 -4.96 -1.51
N THR A 68 -14.90 -4.91 -2.32
CA THR A 68 -15.06 -4.77 -3.75
C THR A 68 -14.91 -6.07 -4.49
N ARG A 69 -14.90 -7.19 -3.75
CA ARG A 69 -14.72 -8.46 -4.36
C ARG A 69 -15.75 -8.69 -5.42
N ARG A 70 -15.29 -9.14 -6.57
CA ARG A 70 -16.18 -9.33 -7.64
C ARG A 70 -17.01 -10.57 -7.49
N ARG A 71 -18.24 -10.51 -7.88
CA ARG A 71 -19.05 -11.64 -7.86
C ARG A 71 -18.94 -12.32 -9.14
N LEU A 72 -18.79 -13.58 -9.17
CA LEU A 72 -18.67 -14.32 -10.43
C LEU A 72 -19.87 -15.15 -10.67
#